data_009c6a78b01e065221aaaea0e2e2661b
#
_entry.id   009c6a78b01e065221aaaea0e2e2661b
#
_cell.length_a   1.000
_cell.length_b   1.000
_cell.length_c   1.000
_cell.angle_alpha   90.00
_cell.angle_beta   90.00
_cell.angle_gamma   90.00
#
_symmetry.space_group_name_H-M   'P 1'
#
loop_
_entity.id
_entity.type
_entity.pdbx_description
1 polymer ?
#
loop_
_entity_poly.entity_id
_entity_poly.type
_entity_poly.pdbx_seq_one_letter_code
_entity_poly.pdbx_strand_id
1 'polypeptide(L)'
;VYPRISPVPTLSWAVRDLGCSGGVCVTASHNPAAYNGYKAYGPDGCQITSEAAAAISTAIEDTDIFSGVKSVDFDAALAKGDVTWIDDAVLERYYDAVLSKSVSNLSADEVAKAPLKLVYSPLNGTGLVPVTTVLERAGVTDITVVPEQRDPDGNFPTCPYPNPEIREAMQKGIELCERVHPDLLLATDPDADRVGVAVKDGEDYLLLTGNEMGVLLLDY
;
A
#
# COMPACT_ATOMS: atom_id res chain seq x y z
N VAL A 1 -16.57 -2.25 -5.83
CA VAL A 1 -15.38 -1.64 -6.49
C VAL A 1 -14.95 -0.41 -5.71
N TYR A 2 -13.66 -0.18 -5.53
CA TYR A 2 -13.16 1.06 -4.94
C TYR A 2 -13.37 2.25 -5.89
N PRO A 3 -13.79 3.42 -5.40
CA PRO A 3 -14.01 4.62 -6.23
C PRO A 3 -12.69 5.31 -6.63
N ARG A 4 -11.58 4.90 -6.04
CA ARG A 4 -10.23 5.41 -6.30
C ARG A 4 -9.21 4.28 -6.15
N ILE A 5 -8.01 4.47 -6.69
CA ILE A 5 -6.90 3.53 -6.44
C ILE A 5 -6.67 3.41 -4.92
N SER A 6 -6.45 2.19 -4.47
CA SER A 6 -6.37 1.88 -3.04
C SER A 6 -5.30 0.83 -2.78
N PRO A 7 -4.67 0.82 -1.60
CA PRO A 7 -3.66 -0.18 -1.23
C PRO A 7 -4.19 -1.61 -1.25
N VAL A 8 -3.31 -2.55 -1.61
CA VAL A 8 -3.62 -3.99 -1.55
C VAL A 8 -4.12 -4.46 -0.18
N PRO A 9 -3.56 -4.02 0.96
CA PRO A 9 -4.09 -4.40 2.26
C PRO A 9 -5.54 -3.99 2.51
N THR A 10 -6.01 -2.89 1.91
CA THR A 10 -7.42 -2.48 2.03
C THR A 10 -8.35 -3.43 1.29
N LEU A 11 -7.92 -4.00 0.15
CA LEU A 11 -8.68 -5.02 -0.56
C LEU A 11 -8.81 -6.30 0.28
N SER A 12 -7.71 -6.80 0.81
CA SER A 12 -7.70 -7.96 1.72
C SER A 12 -8.67 -7.79 2.89
N TRP A 13 -8.69 -6.60 3.48
CA TRP A 13 -9.63 -6.23 4.53
C TRP A 13 -11.07 -6.23 4.03
N ALA A 14 -11.36 -5.53 2.93
CA ALA A 14 -12.71 -5.37 2.40
C ALA A 14 -13.35 -6.71 2.00
N VAL A 15 -12.56 -7.65 1.49
CA VAL A 15 -13.05 -9.00 1.18
C VAL A 15 -13.67 -9.65 2.41
N ARG A 16 -13.04 -9.55 3.56
CA ARG A 16 -13.55 -10.11 4.84
C ARG A 16 -14.65 -9.27 5.45
N ASP A 17 -14.47 -7.95 5.50
CA ASP A 17 -15.41 -7.01 6.13
C ASP A 17 -16.78 -7.01 5.43
N LEU A 18 -16.78 -7.16 4.09
CA LEU A 18 -17.98 -7.21 3.27
C LEU A 18 -18.51 -8.63 3.00
N GLY A 19 -17.81 -9.67 3.46
CA GLY A 19 -18.18 -11.06 3.22
C GLY A 19 -18.13 -11.46 1.75
N CYS A 20 -17.15 -10.94 0.99
CA CYS A 20 -17.01 -11.24 -0.43
C CYS A 20 -16.53 -12.68 -0.67
N SER A 21 -16.92 -13.26 -1.80
CA SER A 21 -16.40 -14.56 -2.26
C SER A 21 -14.95 -14.50 -2.71
N GLY A 22 -14.42 -13.33 -2.97
CA GLY A 22 -13.04 -13.08 -3.36
C GLY A 22 -12.80 -11.63 -3.74
N GLY A 23 -11.57 -11.32 -4.08
CA GLY A 23 -11.16 -9.98 -4.50
C GLY A 23 -10.07 -10.01 -5.57
N VAL A 24 -10.00 -8.96 -6.37
CA VAL A 24 -8.96 -8.78 -7.40
C VAL A 24 -8.39 -7.38 -7.30
N CYS A 25 -7.06 -7.28 -7.32
CA CYS A 25 -6.31 -6.04 -7.47
C CYS A 25 -5.46 -6.09 -8.72
N VAL A 26 -5.62 -5.12 -9.62
CA VAL A 26 -4.75 -4.97 -10.79
C VAL A 26 -3.53 -4.18 -10.39
N THR A 27 -2.38 -4.84 -10.33
CA THR A 27 -1.11 -4.25 -9.89
C THR A 27 0.07 -5.08 -10.37
N ALA A 28 1.16 -4.42 -10.71
CA ALA A 28 2.47 -5.03 -10.90
C ALA A 28 3.38 -4.86 -9.66
N SER A 29 2.81 -4.42 -8.51
CA SER A 29 3.56 -4.14 -7.27
C SER A 29 4.69 -3.13 -7.54
N HIS A 30 5.91 -3.48 -7.15
CA HIS A 30 7.12 -2.66 -7.31
C HIS A 30 7.87 -2.90 -8.64
N ASN A 31 7.27 -3.61 -9.60
CA ASN A 31 7.89 -3.80 -10.91
C ASN A 31 7.83 -2.52 -11.75
N PRO A 32 8.74 -2.35 -12.74
CA PRO A 32 8.71 -1.22 -13.66
C PRO A 32 7.38 -1.05 -14.39
N ALA A 33 7.10 0.16 -14.85
CA ALA A 33 5.86 0.56 -15.54
C ALA A 33 5.49 -0.31 -16.76
N ALA A 34 6.47 -0.98 -17.38
CA ALA A 34 6.22 -1.88 -18.50
C ALA A 34 5.52 -3.20 -18.11
N TYR A 35 5.51 -3.53 -16.84
CA TYR A 35 4.86 -4.75 -16.32
C TYR A 35 3.43 -4.47 -15.90
N ASN A 36 2.61 -5.49 -16.03
CA ASN A 36 1.25 -5.50 -15.50
C ASN A 36 0.96 -6.87 -14.88
N GLY A 37 -0.11 -6.94 -14.09
CA GLY A 37 -0.55 -8.17 -13.44
C GLY A 37 -1.79 -7.94 -12.59
N TYR A 38 -2.19 -8.98 -11.90
CA TYR A 38 -3.24 -8.89 -10.89
C TYR A 38 -2.98 -9.88 -9.76
N LYS A 39 -3.44 -9.51 -8.58
CA LYS A 39 -3.46 -10.35 -7.38
C LYS A 39 -4.90 -10.78 -7.12
N ALA A 40 -5.15 -12.08 -6.96
CA ALA A 40 -6.45 -12.62 -6.60
C ALA A 40 -6.45 -13.05 -5.12
N TYR A 41 -7.59 -12.83 -4.45
CA TYR A 41 -7.78 -13.08 -3.02
C TYR A 41 -8.98 -13.99 -2.81
N GLY A 42 -8.86 -14.94 -1.89
CA GLY A 42 -9.95 -15.79 -1.44
C GLY A 42 -10.88 -15.08 -0.45
N PRO A 43 -11.98 -15.74 -0.03
CA PRO A 43 -12.95 -15.16 0.90
C PRO A 43 -12.37 -14.89 2.30
N ASP A 44 -11.26 -15.51 2.63
CA ASP A 44 -10.48 -15.27 3.85
C ASP A 44 -9.64 -14.00 3.83
N GLY A 45 -9.62 -13.29 2.67
CA GLY A 45 -8.79 -12.11 2.45
C GLY A 45 -7.31 -12.43 2.22
N CYS A 46 -6.93 -13.70 2.08
CA CYS A 46 -5.58 -14.10 1.72
C CYS A 46 -5.41 -14.21 0.22
N GLN A 47 -4.21 -13.92 -0.27
CA GLN A 47 -3.86 -14.17 -1.66
C GLN A 47 -4.00 -15.68 -1.93
N ILE A 48 -4.60 -16.04 -3.08
CA ILE A 48 -4.90 -17.43 -3.42
C ILE A 48 -3.64 -18.30 -3.46
N THR A 49 -3.83 -19.59 -3.19
CA THR A 49 -2.76 -20.59 -3.26
C THR A 49 -2.30 -20.83 -4.69
N SER A 50 -1.11 -21.43 -4.85
CA SER A 50 -0.57 -21.79 -6.16
C SER A 50 -1.50 -22.74 -6.93
N GLU A 51 -2.20 -23.65 -6.24
CA GLU A 51 -3.17 -24.58 -6.84
C GLU A 51 -4.39 -23.83 -7.40
N ALA A 52 -4.97 -22.91 -6.62
CA ALA A 52 -6.08 -22.08 -7.09
C ALA A 52 -5.64 -21.14 -8.23
N ALA A 53 -4.44 -20.58 -8.16
CA ALA A 53 -3.87 -19.77 -9.22
C ALA A 53 -3.70 -20.56 -10.52
N ALA A 54 -3.21 -21.81 -10.47
CA ALA A 54 -3.09 -22.67 -11.64
C ALA A 54 -4.45 -22.98 -12.27
N ALA A 55 -5.49 -23.23 -11.48
CA ALA A 55 -6.83 -23.46 -11.98
C ALA A 55 -7.41 -22.22 -12.68
N ILE A 56 -7.19 -21.03 -12.13
CA ILE A 56 -7.60 -19.76 -12.74
C ILE A 56 -6.81 -19.52 -14.05
N SER A 57 -5.50 -19.74 -14.06
CA SER A 57 -4.68 -19.59 -15.26
C SER A 57 -5.17 -20.50 -16.39
N THR A 58 -5.48 -21.77 -16.10
CA THR A 58 -6.05 -22.69 -17.08
C THR A 58 -7.37 -22.15 -17.65
N ALA A 59 -8.27 -21.65 -16.80
CA ALA A 59 -9.54 -21.08 -17.26
C ALA A 59 -9.35 -19.83 -18.13
N ILE A 60 -8.33 -19.03 -17.85
CA ILE A 60 -7.96 -17.86 -18.67
C ILE A 60 -7.41 -18.32 -20.04
N GLU A 61 -6.50 -19.31 -20.07
CA GLU A 61 -5.93 -19.86 -21.29
C GLU A 61 -6.98 -20.49 -22.20
N ASP A 62 -8.00 -21.15 -21.64
CA ASP A 62 -9.11 -21.75 -22.35
C ASP A 62 -10.14 -20.72 -22.87
N THR A 63 -10.01 -19.46 -22.48
CA THR A 63 -10.93 -18.40 -22.87
C THR A 63 -10.40 -17.62 -24.08
N ASP A 64 -11.14 -17.64 -25.20
CA ASP A 64 -10.81 -16.78 -26.33
C ASP A 64 -10.94 -15.30 -25.96
N ILE A 65 -9.85 -14.55 -26.10
CA ILE A 65 -9.75 -13.15 -25.64
C ILE A 65 -10.66 -12.19 -26.44
N PHE A 66 -11.10 -12.56 -27.63
CA PHE A 66 -11.94 -11.71 -28.50
C PHE A 66 -13.42 -12.06 -28.42
N SER A 67 -13.76 -13.33 -28.26
CA SER A 67 -15.14 -13.82 -28.28
C SER A 67 -15.61 -14.45 -26.97
N GLY A 68 -14.70 -14.93 -26.14
CA GLY A 68 -14.98 -15.60 -24.86
C GLY A 68 -15.20 -14.65 -23.68
N VAL A 69 -14.67 -13.44 -23.75
CA VAL A 69 -14.77 -12.46 -22.65
C VAL A 69 -16.15 -11.81 -22.64
N LYS A 70 -16.86 -12.01 -21.52
CA LYS A 70 -18.17 -11.36 -21.29
C LYS A 70 -17.92 -9.97 -20.70
N SER A 71 -18.51 -8.96 -21.29
CA SER A 71 -18.45 -7.58 -20.82
C SER A 71 -19.85 -6.98 -20.69
N VAL A 72 -19.98 -6.00 -19.81
CA VAL A 72 -21.19 -5.21 -19.62
C VAL A 72 -20.80 -3.73 -19.60
N ASP A 73 -21.75 -2.89 -19.95
CA ASP A 73 -21.58 -1.45 -19.76
C ASP A 73 -21.51 -1.14 -18.25
N PHE A 74 -20.47 -0.40 -17.84
CA PHE A 74 -20.20 -0.15 -16.43
C PHE A 74 -21.30 0.70 -15.78
N ASP A 75 -21.75 1.77 -16.44
CA ASP A 75 -22.78 2.67 -15.92
C ASP A 75 -24.14 1.96 -15.81
N ALA A 76 -24.45 1.11 -16.77
CA ALA A 76 -25.66 0.27 -16.72
C ALA A 76 -25.60 -0.75 -15.57
N ALA A 77 -24.45 -1.38 -15.34
CA ALA A 77 -24.24 -2.31 -14.23
C ALA A 77 -24.33 -1.60 -12.87
N LEU A 78 -23.78 -0.39 -12.78
CA LEU A 78 -23.87 0.45 -11.58
C LEU A 78 -25.32 0.87 -11.31
N ALA A 79 -26.05 1.33 -12.33
CA ALA A 79 -27.44 1.75 -12.19
C ALA A 79 -28.37 0.57 -11.81
N LYS A 80 -28.04 -0.64 -12.24
CA LYS A 80 -28.77 -1.87 -11.92
C LYS A 80 -28.41 -2.42 -10.53
N GLY A 81 -27.28 -2.00 -9.94
CA GLY A 81 -26.77 -2.52 -8.68
C GLY A 81 -25.95 -3.79 -8.79
N ASP A 82 -25.59 -4.23 -10.01
CA ASP A 82 -24.65 -5.35 -10.24
C ASP A 82 -23.21 -4.93 -9.86
N VAL A 83 -22.93 -3.64 -9.93
CA VAL A 83 -21.70 -3.01 -9.43
C VAL A 83 -22.09 -1.99 -8.35
N THR A 84 -21.33 -1.96 -7.26
CA THR A 84 -21.47 -0.96 -6.20
C THR A 84 -20.10 -0.37 -5.82
N TRP A 85 -20.10 0.91 -5.48
CA TRP A 85 -18.93 1.54 -4.92
C TRP A 85 -18.73 1.12 -3.46
N ILE A 86 -17.49 0.88 -3.07
CA ILE A 86 -17.13 0.66 -1.67
C ILE A 86 -17.22 2.02 -0.97
N ASP A 87 -18.00 2.05 0.13
CA ASP A 87 -18.19 3.22 0.98
C ASP A 87 -16.91 3.55 1.78
N ASP A 88 -16.67 4.83 2.03
CA ASP A 88 -15.58 5.29 2.89
C ASP A 88 -15.66 4.71 4.31
N ALA A 89 -16.84 4.35 4.79
CA ALA A 89 -17.02 3.64 6.06
C ALA A 89 -16.26 2.30 6.14
N VAL A 90 -16.00 1.63 5.01
CA VAL A 90 -15.14 0.43 4.96
C VAL A 90 -13.69 0.80 5.26
N LEU A 91 -13.21 1.92 4.72
CA LEU A 91 -11.86 2.41 5.00
C LEU A 91 -11.72 2.87 6.45
N GLU A 92 -12.74 3.51 7.02
CA GLU A 92 -12.74 3.90 8.43
C GLU A 92 -12.59 2.65 9.34
N ARG A 93 -13.36 1.62 9.10
CA ARG A 93 -13.22 0.34 9.84
C ARG A 93 -11.85 -0.33 9.63
N TYR A 94 -11.27 -0.17 8.43
CA TYR A 94 -9.91 -0.63 8.16
C TYR A 94 -8.89 0.11 9.03
N TYR A 95 -8.97 1.44 9.09
CA TYR A 95 -8.06 2.24 9.92
C TYR A 95 -8.17 1.91 11.40
N ASP A 96 -9.40 1.75 11.90
CA ASP A 96 -9.66 1.33 13.28
C ASP A 96 -9.06 -0.07 13.56
N ALA A 97 -9.21 -0.99 12.62
CA ALA A 97 -8.64 -2.33 12.72
C ALA A 97 -7.11 -2.30 12.74
N VAL A 98 -6.47 -1.48 11.90
CA VAL A 98 -5.00 -1.31 11.90
C VAL A 98 -4.54 -0.74 13.24
N LEU A 99 -5.15 0.35 13.71
CA LEU A 99 -4.80 0.98 14.98
C LEU A 99 -5.00 0.03 16.18
N SER A 100 -6.02 -0.83 16.12
CA SER A 100 -6.27 -1.84 17.16
C SER A 100 -5.17 -2.91 17.27
N LYS A 101 -4.28 -3.01 16.26
CA LYS A 101 -3.14 -3.94 16.26
C LYS A 101 -1.87 -3.31 16.83
N SER A 102 -1.91 -2.03 17.20
CA SER A 102 -0.79 -1.41 17.89
C SER A 102 -0.51 -2.18 19.18
N VAL A 103 0.76 -2.54 19.37
CA VAL A 103 1.26 -3.16 20.61
C VAL A 103 1.82 -2.12 21.56
N SER A 104 1.86 -0.85 21.13
CA SER A 104 2.26 0.28 21.99
C SER A 104 1.25 0.49 23.11
N ASN A 105 1.78 0.72 24.31
CA ASN A 105 0.97 1.14 25.48
C ASN A 105 0.75 2.65 25.52
N LEU A 106 1.31 3.40 24.56
CA LEU A 106 1.18 4.85 24.49
C LEU A 106 -0.10 5.24 23.73
N SER A 107 -0.83 6.18 24.27
CA SER A 107 -1.93 6.85 23.56
C SER A 107 -1.39 7.77 22.46
N ALA A 108 -2.22 8.13 21.49
CA ALA A 108 -1.87 9.10 20.45
C ALA A 108 -1.41 10.46 21.04
N ASP A 109 -2.02 10.92 22.14
CA ASP A 109 -1.66 12.13 22.84
C ASP A 109 -0.26 12.03 23.49
N GLU A 110 0.14 10.86 23.96
CA GLU A 110 1.47 10.63 24.51
C GLU A 110 2.52 10.55 23.41
N VAL A 111 2.23 9.91 22.29
CA VAL A 111 3.09 9.90 21.10
C VAL A 111 3.29 11.32 20.58
N ALA A 112 2.23 12.12 20.49
CA ALA A 112 2.29 13.51 20.01
C ALA A 112 3.14 14.43 20.91
N LYS A 113 3.34 14.07 22.19
CA LYS A 113 4.23 14.83 23.11
C LYS A 113 5.73 14.54 22.91
N ALA A 114 6.06 13.42 22.27
CA ALA A 114 7.42 13.06 21.87
C ALA A 114 7.50 13.10 20.34
N PRO A 115 7.59 14.28 19.73
CA PRO A 115 7.41 14.45 18.30
C PRO A 115 8.47 13.66 17.52
N LEU A 116 8.02 12.63 16.82
CA LEU A 116 8.79 11.94 15.79
C LEU A 116 8.65 12.73 14.49
N LYS A 117 9.75 13.22 13.96
CA LYS A 117 9.79 13.89 12.67
C LYS A 117 10.02 12.88 11.57
N LEU A 118 9.05 12.75 10.68
CA LEU A 118 9.00 11.72 9.66
C LEU A 118 9.03 12.31 8.25
N VAL A 119 9.84 11.73 7.38
CA VAL A 119 9.69 11.86 5.93
C VAL A 119 8.99 10.63 5.39
N TYR A 120 7.98 10.81 4.54
CA TYR A 120 7.26 9.71 3.92
C TYR A 120 7.23 9.81 2.39
N SER A 121 7.46 8.69 1.71
CA SER A 121 7.26 8.56 0.27
C SER A 121 6.29 7.42 -0.06
N PRO A 122 5.19 7.68 -0.76
CA PRO A 122 4.35 6.65 -1.36
C PRO A 122 4.89 6.08 -2.67
N LEU A 123 6.08 6.48 -3.14
CA LEU A 123 6.71 6.08 -4.41
C LEU A 123 5.75 6.17 -5.61
N ASN A 124 5.01 7.29 -5.73
CA ASN A 124 3.98 7.52 -6.75
C ASN A 124 2.86 6.45 -6.74
N GLY A 125 2.62 5.83 -5.60
CA GLY A 125 1.63 4.77 -5.42
C GLY A 125 0.38 5.19 -4.64
N THR A 126 -0.28 4.21 -4.04
CA THR A 126 -1.59 4.33 -3.39
C THR A 126 -1.51 4.66 -1.90
N GLY A 127 -0.31 4.64 -1.30
CA GLY A 127 -0.11 4.69 0.15
C GLY A 127 -0.36 6.06 0.80
N LEU A 128 -0.36 7.17 0.05
CA LEU A 128 -0.37 8.52 0.60
C LEU A 128 -1.44 8.69 1.70
N VAL A 129 -2.70 8.61 1.32
CA VAL A 129 -3.82 8.88 2.24
C VAL A 129 -3.91 7.84 3.37
N PRO A 130 -3.90 6.53 3.10
CA PRO A 130 -4.03 5.54 4.17
C PRO A 130 -2.89 5.58 5.19
N VAL A 131 -1.65 5.70 4.74
CA VAL A 131 -0.48 5.69 5.64
C VAL A 131 -0.45 6.96 6.50
N THR A 132 -0.62 8.14 5.91
CA THR A 132 -0.63 9.38 6.70
C THR A 132 -1.81 9.42 7.66
N THR A 133 -3.00 8.96 7.24
CA THR A 133 -4.17 8.88 8.13
C THR A 133 -3.91 8.01 9.36
N VAL A 134 -3.34 6.82 9.17
CA VAL A 134 -3.06 5.90 10.29
C VAL A 134 -1.98 6.48 11.20
N LEU A 135 -0.91 7.04 10.65
CA LEU A 135 0.17 7.66 11.42
C LEU A 135 -0.32 8.86 12.23
N GLU A 136 -1.11 9.75 11.63
CA GLU A 136 -1.70 10.89 12.31
C GLU A 136 -2.64 10.48 13.46
N ARG A 137 -3.48 9.46 13.24
CA ARG A 137 -4.34 8.89 14.29
C ARG A 137 -3.55 8.20 15.40
N ALA A 138 -2.37 7.67 15.08
CA ALA A 138 -1.45 7.13 16.08
C ALA A 138 -0.63 8.20 16.83
N GLY A 139 -0.80 9.49 16.50
CA GLY A 139 -0.13 10.62 17.15
C GLY A 139 1.14 11.10 16.44
N VAL A 140 1.53 10.51 15.30
CA VAL A 140 2.66 10.98 14.48
C VAL A 140 2.16 12.04 13.52
N THR A 141 2.37 13.32 13.84
CA THR A 141 1.78 14.47 13.11
C THR A 141 2.81 15.30 12.35
N ASP A 142 4.11 15.18 12.64
CA ASP A 142 5.17 15.88 11.91
C ASP A 142 5.64 15.03 10.71
N ILE A 143 4.81 14.99 9.67
CA ILE A 143 5.05 14.19 8.47
C ILE A 143 5.31 15.10 7.28
N THR A 144 6.51 14.99 6.70
CA THR A 144 6.86 15.66 5.44
C THR A 144 6.84 14.64 4.30
N VAL A 145 5.93 14.82 3.34
CA VAL A 145 5.83 13.92 2.18
C VAL A 145 6.80 14.35 1.08
N VAL A 146 7.46 13.38 0.45
CA VAL A 146 8.36 13.62 -0.69
C VAL A 146 7.54 14.17 -1.87
N PRO A 147 7.73 15.44 -2.29
CA PRO A 147 6.84 16.10 -3.23
C PRO A 147 6.78 15.43 -4.60
N GLU A 148 7.93 14.99 -5.13
CA GLU A 148 8.05 14.39 -6.46
C GLU A 148 7.45 12.98 -6.55
N GLN A 149 7.22 12.34 -5.40
CA GLN A 149 6.71 10.97 -5.30
C GLN A 149 5.32 10.90 -4.64
N ARG A 150 4.73 12.06 -4.35
CA ARG A 150 3.50 12.20 -3.59
C ARG A 150 2.27 11.66 -4.33
N ASP A 151 2.09 12.10 -5.56
CA ASP A 151 0.89 11.81 -6.31
C ASP A 151 1.08 10.52 -7.15
N PRO A 152 0.03 9.71 -7.32
CA PRO A 152 0.12 8.49 -8.11
C PRO A 152 0.52 8.77 -9.56
N ASP A 153 1.56 8.08 -10.02
CA ASP A 153 2.01 8.11 -11.42
C ASP A 153 2.57 6.75 -11.82
N GLY A 154 1.84 6.03 -12.67
CA GLY A 154 2.25 4.71 -13.15
C GLY A 154 3.48 4.70 -14.06
N ASN A 155 4.02 5.86 -14.45
CA ASN A 155 5.29 5.95 -15.17
C ASN A 155 6.51 5.97 -14.24
N PHE A 156 6.33 6.18 -12.94
CA PHE A 156 7.37 6.24 -11.92
C PHE A 156 8.57 7.13 -12.32
N PRO A 157 8.36 8.43 -12.59
CA PRO A 157 9.34 9.30 -13.25
C PRO A 157 10.63 9.49 -12.44
N THR A 158 10.57 9.30 -11.12
CA THR A 158 11.71 9.47 -10.22
C THR A 158 12.36 8.15 -9.81
N CYS A 159 11.69 7.02 -10.07
CA CYS A 159 12.13 5.72 -9.62
C CYS A 159 11.57 4.61 -10.51
N PRO A 160 12.27 4.22 -11.61
CA PRO A 160 11.82 3.17 -12.52
C PRO A 160 11.56 1.79 -11.86
N TYR A 161 12.18 1.54 -10.72
CA TYR A 161 11.97 0.37 -9.87
C TYR A 161 11.48 0.84 -8.49
N PRO A 162 10.17 1.01 -8.29
CA PRO A 162 9.63 1.58 -7.05
C PRO A 162 9.59 0.57 -5.88
N ASN A 163 10.74 -0.07 -5.64
CA ASN A 163 10.94 -0.99 -4.52
C ASN A 163 11.61 -0.26 -3.35
N PRO A 164 10.92 -0.05 -2.22
CA PRO A 164 11.45 0.72 -1.11
C PRO A 164 12.62 0.04 -0.37
N GLU A 165 12.95 -1.20 -0.71
CA GLU A 165 14.14 -1.89 -0.16
C GLU A 165 15.45 -1.51 -0.89
N ILE A 166 15.37 -0.83 -2.04
CA ILE A 166 16.56 -0.41 -2.78
C ILE A 166 16.84 1.09 -2.60
N ARG A 167 18.14 1.42 -2.51
CA ARG A 167 18.58 2.79 -2.24
C ARG A 167 18.13 3.79 -3.30
N GLU A 168 18.12 3.37 -4.56
CA GLU A 168 17.70 4.20 -5.69
C GLU A 168 16.25 4.66 -5.56
N ALA A 169 15.36 3.82 -5.06
CA ALA A 169 13.97 4.19 -4.79
C ALA A 169 13.84 5.19 -3.65
N MET A 170 14.68 5.05 -2.63
CA MET A 170 14.70 5.92 -1.45
C MET A 170 15.43 7.25 -1.69
N GLN A 171 16.12 7.43 -2.83
CA GLN A 171 17.02 8.56 -3.08
C GLN A 171 16.35 9.92 -2.89
N LYS A 172 15.14 10.13 -3.43
CA LYS A 172 14.40 11.40 -3.25
C LYS A 172 14.00 11.65 -1.80
N GLY A 173 13.66 10.59 -1.08
CA GLY A 173 13.42 10.67 0.36
C GLY A 173 14.69 11.06 1.13
N ILE A 174 15.83 10.45 0.82
CA ILE A 174 17.13 10.74 1.45
C ILE A 174 17.56 12.20 1.16
N GLU A 175 17.44 12.67 -0.09
CA GLU A 175 17.71 14.06 -0.45
C GLU A 175 16.82 15.06 0.33
N LEU A 176 15.58 14.68 0.61
CA LEU A 176 14.69 15.48 1.44
C LEU A 176 15.12 15.43 2.91
N CYS A 177 15.54 14.26 3.40
CA CYS A 177 16.04 14.09 4.77
C CYS A 177 17.26 14.97 5.06
N GLU A 178 18.18 15.13 4.11
CA GLU A 178 19.33 16.03 4.24
C GLU A 178 18.93 17.50 4.45
N ARG A 179 17.74 17.89 3.98
CA ARG A 179 17.23 19.26 4.09
C ARG A 179 16.39 19.49 5.36
N VAL A 180 15.57 18.49 5.72
CA VAL A 180 14.58 18.66 6.81
C VAL A 180 14.99 17.97 8.11
N HIS A 181 16.03 17.13 8.06
CA HIS A 181 16.61 16.42 9.21
C HIS A 181 15.55 15.66 10.05
N PRO A 182 14.81 14.69 9.46
CA PRO A 182 13.89 13.87 10.22
C PRO A 182 14.61 12.81 11.04
N ASP A 183 13.89 12.18 11.95
CA ASP A 183 14.36 11.01 12.69
C ASP A 183 14.28 9.75 11.84
N LEU A 184 13.28 9.69 10.93
CA LEU A 184 12.91 8.50 10.17
C LEU A 184 12.45 8.87 8.77
N LEU A 185 12.84 8.04 7.79
CA LEU A 185 12.25 8.01 6.45
C LEU A 185 11.51 6.69 6.28
N LEU A 186 10.23 6.76 5.89
CA LEU A 186 9.43 5.63 5.45
C LEU A 186 9.10 5.76 3.97
N ALA A 187 9.06 4.62 3.27
CA ALA A 187 8.47 4.56 1.94
C ALA A 187 7.64 3.29 1.80
N THR A 188 6.58 3.36 1.01
CA THR A 188 5.80 2.19 0.59
C THR A 188 5.95 1.97 -0.89
N ASP A 189 5.90 0.72 -1.35
CA ASP A 189 5.81 0.43 -2.77
C ASP A 189 4.44 0.88 -3.34
N PRO A 190 4.25 0.86 -4.67
CA PRO A 190 3.05 1.47 -5.25
C PRO A 190 1.72 0.91 -4.79
N ASP A 191 1.61 -0.37 -4.50
CA ASP A 191 0.38 -0.99 -3.96
C ASP A 191 0.37 -1.12 -2.43
N ALA A 192 1.39 -0.52 -1.79
CA ALA A 192 1.52 -0.30 -0.35
C ALA A 192 1.38 -1.57 0.50
N ASP A 193 1.93 -2.69 0.04
CA ASP A 193 2.04 -3.93 0.80
C ASP A 193 3.48 -4.18 1.31
N ARG A 194 4.43 -3.28 1.00
CA ARG A 194 5.81 -3.27 1.50
C ARG A 194 6.16 -1.94 2.14
N VAL A 195 7.15 -1.96 3.01
CA VAL A 195 7.72 -0.78 3.64
C VAL A 195 9.24 -0.81 3.58
N GLY A 196 9.84 0.31 3.19
CA GLY A 196 11.26 0.61 3.35
C GLY A 196 11.45 1.64 4.43
N VAL A 197 12.52 1.48 5.18
CA VAL A 197 12.82 2.33 6.35
C VAL A 197 14.27 2.78 6.28
N ALA A 198 14.51 4.07 6.46
CA ALA A 198 15.85 4.57 6.74
C ALA A 198 15.82 5.39 8.04
N VAL A 199 16.82 5.15 8.88
CA VAL A 199 16.97 5.81 10.17
C VAL A 199 18.18 6.74 10.15
N LYS A 200 18.12 7.82 10.91
CA LYS A 200 19.26 8.73 11.06
C LYS A 200 20.40 8.03 11.76
N ASP A 201 21.59 8.07 11.16
CA ASP A 201 22.84 7.55 11.71
C ASP A 201 23.95 8.61 11.58
N GLY A 202 24.18 9.38 12.62
CA GLY A 202 25.08 10.52 12.59
C GLY A 202 24.60 11.60 11.63
N GLU A 203 25.36 11.88 10.58
CA GLU A 203 25.02 12.83 9.52
C GLU A 203 24.33 12.17 8.33
N ASP A 204 24.30 10.83 8.28
CA ASP A 204 23.73 10.03 7.18
C ASP A 204 22.40 9.37 7.56
N TYR A 205 21.80 8.66 6.57
CA TYR A 205 20.63 7.83 6.76
C TYR A 205 20.95 6.38 6.36
N LEU A 206 20.82 5.47 7.34
CA LEU A 206 20.99 4.04 7.18
C LEU A 206 19.68 3.41 6.68
N LEU A 207 19.72 2.82 5.50
CA LEU A 207 18.59 2.04 4.98
C LEU A 207 18.61 0.65 5.64
N LEU A 208 17.50 0.30 6.28
CA LEU A 208 17.31 -1.02 6.89
C LEU A 208 16.75 -1.99 5.86
N THR A 209 17.30 -3.19 5.82
CA THR A 209 16.76 -4.27 4.99
C THR A 209 15.45 -4.83 5.57
N GLY A 210 14.64 -5.47 4.74
CA GLY A 210 13.41 -6.13 5.20
C GLY A 210 13.65 -7.17 6.29
N ASN A 211 14.80 -7.88 6.23
CA ASN A 211 15.19 -8.85 7.27
C ASN A 211 15.54 -8.16 8.60
N GLU A 212 16.26 -7.05 8.58
CA GLU A 212 16.57 -6.26 9.78
C GLU A 212 15.28 -5.70 10.39
N MET A 213 14.39 -5.15 9.58
CA MET A 213 13.08 -4.70 10.04
C MET A 213 12.26 -5.84 10.65
N GLY A 214 12.27 -7.03 10.03
CA GLY A 214 11.58 -8.21 10.56
C GLY A 214 12.09 -8.63 11.93
N VAL A 215 13.41 -8.59 12.14
CA VAL A 215 14.01 -8.88 13.45
C VAL A 215 13.65 -7.83 14.49
N LEU A 216 13.72 -6.54 14.15
CA LEU A 216 13.35 -5.45 15.05
C LEU A 216 11.89 -5.52 15.48
N LEU A 217 10.97 -5.79 14.52
CA LEU A 217 9.55 -5.91 14.81
C LEU A 217 9.20 -7.18 15.62
N LEU A 218 10.03 -8.22 15.53
CA LEU A 218 9.85 -9.44 16.33
C LEU A 218 10.33 -9.25 17.77
N ASP A 219 11.38 -8.44 17.97
CA ASP A 219 11.97 -8.17 19.29
C ASP A 219 11.11 -7.18 20.10
N TYR A 220 10.42 -6.29 19.43
CA TYR A 220 9.52 -5.29 20.03
C TYR A 220 8.22 -5.92 20.57
#